data_4309fd7732049039f4478fbf1a75aeb9
#
_entry.id   4309fd7732049039f4478fbf1a75aeb9
#
_cell.length_a   1.000
_cell.length_b   1.000
_cell.length_c   1.000
_cell.angle_alpha   90.00
_cell.angle_beta   90.00
_cell.angle_gamma   90.00
#
_symmetry.space_group_name_H-M   'P 1'
#
loop_
_entity.id
_entity.type
_entity.pdbx_description
1 polymer ?
#
loop_
_entity_poly.entity_id
_entity_poly.type
_entity_poly.pdbx_seq_one_letter_code
_entity_poly.pdbx_strand_id
1 'polypeptide(L)'
;MGERSAYDLRRVVYGPVPSWRLGRSLGSDLISRPKTCSFDCIYCQLGPTRHRTTGREEFVPTSRVLEEIKALPPAQVDFVTFSGMGEPTLAVNLGEAIVRARERLSRPVAVLTNSSLMSDAGVRAELALADVVIAKLDVPDETLFCEINRPQAQIAFESVLDGLRRFREEYPGRLAMQVMFCRQNRNHAARIAGVIAGLRPDEVQLNTPLRPSPTPPLRPKEMMPIRDAFRGLPVVSVYEARKVTAQPLDAAETAARRPQ
;
A
#
# COMPACT_ATOMS: atom_id res chain seq x y z
N MET A 1 -21.81 -10.15 -30.11
CA MET A 1 -21.56 -8.93 -29.34
C MET A 1 -21.34 -9.36 -27.91
N GLY A 2 -20.06 -9.53 -27.52
CA GLY A 2 -19.71 -9.95 -26.16
C GLY A 2 -19.99 -8.82 -25.18
N GLU A 3 -20.67 -9.12 -24.09
CA GLU A 3 -20.84 -8.25 -22.95
C GLU A 3 -19.46 -7.81 -22.46
N ARG A 4 -19.11 -6.54 -22.66
CA ARG A 4 -17.93 -5.96 -22.01
C ARG A 4 -18.20 -5.96 -20.52
N SER A 5 -17.47 -6.80 -19.79
CA SER A 5 -17.51 -6.82 -18.34
C SER A 5 -17.33 -5.38 -17.82
N ALA A 6 -18.20 -4.93 -16.93
CA ALA A 6 -18.17 -3.61 -16.29
C ALA A 6 -16.88 -3.36 -15.46
N TYR A 7 -15.87 -4.20 -15.60
CA TYR A 7 -14.66 -4.27 -14.79
C TYR A 7 -13.37 -4.10 -15.57
N ASP A 8 -13.43 -3.78 -16.86
CA ASP A 8 -12.21 -3.48 -17.64
C ASP A 8 -11.76 -2.04 -17.33
N LEU A 9 -10.80 -1.90 -16.41
CA LEU A 9 -10.16 -0.61 -16.13
C LEU A 9 -9.38 -0.18 -17.38
N ARG A 10 -9.81 0.92 -17.98
CA ARG A 10 -9.21 1.44 -19.20
C ARG A 10 -7.83 2.04 -18.94
N ARG A 11 -7.57 2.51 -17.70
CA ARG A 11 -6.33 3.18 -17.31
C ARG A 11 -5.66 2.48 -16.15
N VAL A 12 -4.34 2.47 -16.18
CA VAL A 12 -3.48 2.00 -15.08
C VAL A 12 -2.94 3.15 -14.24
N VAL A 13 -2.94 4.37 -14.79
CA VAL A 13 -2.63 5.60 -14.05
C VAL A 13 -3.92 6.31 -13.65
N TYR A 14 -4.06 6.66 -12.38
CA TYR A 14 -5.28 7.21 -11.79
C TYR A 14 -4.99 8.30 -10.74
N GLY A 15 -5.97 9.09 -10.41
CA GLY A 15 -5.84 10.21 -9.48
C GLY A 15 -5.59 11.53 -10.21
N PRO A 16 -4.83 12.51 -9.63
CA PRO A 16 -4.26 12.40 -8.28
C PRO A 16 -5.32 12.24 -7.19
N VAL A 17 -5.00 11.41 -6.20
CA VAL A 17 -5.86 11.20 -5.03
C VAL A 17 -5.37 12.05 -3.85
N PRO A 18 -6.27 12.61 -3.03
CA PRO A 18 -5.87 13.27 -1.79
C PRO A 18 -5.37 12.23 -0.79
N SER A 19 -4.07 12.24 -0.52
CA SER A 19 -3.42 11.33 0.41
C SER A 19 -2.94 12.11 1.63
N TRP A 20 -3.40 11.72 2.80
CA TRP A 20 -2.92 12.30 4.06
C TRP A 20 -1.45 11.98 4.35
N ARG A 21 -0.86 11.03 3.63
CA ARG A 21 0.54 10.59 3.74
C ARG A 21 1.46 11.24 2.70
N LEU A 22 0.97 11.40 1.49
CA LEU A 22 1.76 11.70 0.30
C LEU A 22 1.25 12.94 -0.47
N GLY A 23 0.33 13.70 0.11
CA GLY A 23 -0.21 14.87 -0.60
C GLY A 23 -1.08 14.48 -1.79
N ARG A 24 -0.89 15.11 -2.94
CA ARG A 24 -1.59 14.81 -4.20
C ARG A 24 -0.87 13.64 -4.88
N SER A 25 -1.37 12.44 -4.65
CA SER A 25 -0.75 11.20 -5.08
C SER A 25 -1.30 10.73 -6.42
N LEU A 26 -0.44 10.70 -7.45
CA LEU A 26 -0.75 10.04 -8.72
C LEU A 26 -0.52 8.53 -8.56
N GLY A 27 -1.58 7.76 -8.66
CA GLY A 27 -1.51 6.30 -8.54
C GLY A 27 -1.07 5.63 -9.84
N SER A 28 -0.20 4.65 -9.74
CA SER A 28 0.20 3.75 -10.82
C SER A 28 -0.03 2.30 -10.40
N ASP A 29 -0.82 1.58 -11.17
CA ASP A 29 -1.28 0.23 -10.87
C ASP A 29 -0.63 -0.77 -11.83
N LEU A 30 0.34 -1.53 -11.33
CA LEU A 30 1.02 -2.57 -12.11
C LEU A 30 0.29 -3.92 -12.08
N ILE A 31 -0.79 -4.02 -11.30
CA ILE A 31 -1.54 -5.27 -11.17
C ILE A 31 -2.78 -5.27 -12.07
N SER A 32 -3.52 -4.14 -12.10
CA SER A 32 -4.79 -4.05 -12.81
C SER A 32 -5.84 -5.06 -12.29
N ARG A 33 -6.88 -5.36 -13.08
CA ARG A 33 -7.95 -6.31 -12.70
C ARG A 33 -7.71 -7.69 -13.33
N PRO A 34 -8.18 -8.76 -12.70
CA PRO A 34 -8.85 -8.82 -11.38
C PRO A 34 -7.90 -8.54 -10.22
N LYS A 35 -8.45 -8.19 -9.03
CA LYS A 35 -7.64 -8.00 -7.82
C LYS A 35 -6.74 -9.21 -7.58
N THR A 36 -5.43 -8.99 -7.67
CA THR A 36 -4.39 -10.01 -7.49
C THR A 36 -3.50 -9.62 -6.31
N CYS A 37 -3.45 -10.46 -5.28
CA CYS A 37 -2.75 -10.16 -4.04
C CYS A 37 -2.30 -11.44 -3.35
N SER A 38 -1.26 -11.36 -2.56
CA SER A 38 -0.78 -12.43 -1.68
C SER A 38 -1.61 -12.57 -0.40
N PHE A 39 -2.41 -11.54 -0.05
CA PHE A 39 -3.31 -11.49 1.12
C PHE A 39 -4.77 -11.32 0.71
N ASP A 40 -5.67 -11.63 1.66
CA ASP A 40 -7.11 -11.35 1.56
C ASP A 40 -7.61 -10.65 2.82
N CYS A 41 -7.04 -9.48 3.12
CA CYS A 41 -7.28 -8.76 4.37
C CYS A 41 -8.76 -8.44 4.58
N ILE A 42 -9.26 -8.65 5.81
CA ILE A 42 -10.68 -8.45 6.17
C ILE A 42 -11.18 -7.00 5.98
N TYR A 43 -10.27 -6.04 5.97
CA TYR A 43 -10.55 -4.60 5.85
C TYR A 43 -10.29 -4.05 4.43
N CYS A 44 -10.02 -4.90 3.44
CA CYS A 44 -9.62 -4.41 2.13
C CYS A 44 -10.77 -3.70 1.41
N GLN A 45 -10.57 -2.41 1.09
CA GLN A 45 -11.53 -1.58 0.35
C GLN A 45 -11.82 -2.08 -1.07
N LEU A 46 -10.95 -2.93 -1.63
CA LEU A 46 -11.10 -3.52 -2.95
C LEU A 46 -11.94 -4.80 -2.94
N GLY A 47 -12.44 -5.18 -1.76
CA GLY A 47 -13.18 -6.44 -1.56
C GLY A 47 -12.28 -7.68 -1.56
N PRO A 48 -12.86 -8.87 -1.71
CA PRO A 48 -12.14 -10.15 -1.70
C PRO A 48 -11.09 -10.24 -2.80
N THR A 49 -9.98 -10.92 -2.51
CA THR A 49 -8.94 -11.19 -3.49
C THR A 49 -9.39 -12.27 -4.45
N ARG A 50 -9.44 -11.95 -5.74
CA ARG A 50 -9.91 -12.86 -6.78
C ARG A 50 -8.83 -13.82 -7.23
N HIS A 51 -7.60 -13.31 -7.37
CA HIS A 51 -6.45 -14.13 -7.71
C HIS A 51 -5.41 -14.05 -6.59
N ARG A 52 -5.34 -15.10 -5.77
CA ARG A 52 -4.40 -15.20 -4.65
C ARG A 52 -3.13 -15.89 -5.13
N THR A 53 -2.00 -15.19 -5.08
CA THR A 53 -0.72 -15.71 -5.56
C THR A 53 0.47 -15.07 -4.83
N THR A 54 1.60 -15.75 -4.85
CA THR A 54 2.93 -15.22 -4.54
C THR A 54 3.83 -15.23 -5.78
N GLY A 55 3.34 -15.82 -6.87
CA GLY A 55 4.04 -15.81 -8.15
C GLY A 55 4.13 -14.39 -8.71
N ARG A 56 5.32 -14.03 -9.18
CA ARG A 56 5.59 -12.73 -9.79
C ARG A 56 5.50 -12.84 -11.30
N GLU A 57 4.84 -11.88 -11.93
CA GLU A 57 4.73 -11.78 -13.39
C GLU A 57 4.56 -10.32 -13.83
N GLU A 58 4.66 -10.06 -15.14
CA GLU A 58 4.31 -8.74 -15.67
C GLU A 58 2.82 -8.69 -15.97
N PHE A 59 2.02 -8.09 -15.06
CA PHE A 59 0.57 -7.92 -15.25
C PHE A 59 0.25 -6.71 -16.14
N VAL A 60 1.04 -5.65 -16.00
CA VAL A 60 0.91 -4.41 -16.77
C VAL A 60 2.31 -4.01 -17.25
N PRO A 61 2.54 -3.94 -18.58
CA PRO A 61 3.82 -3.50 -19.10
C PRO A 61 4.20 -2.09 -18.66
N THR A 62 5.48 -1.86 -18.36
CA THR A 62 6.00 -0.53 -18.00
C THR A 62 5.71 0.49 -19.10
N SER A 63 5.79 0.10 -20.38
CA SER A 63 5.46 0.95 -21.52
C SER A 63 4.07 1.55 -21.44
N ARG A 64 3.06 0.76 -21.06
CA ARG A 64 1.68 1.22 -20.88
C ARG A 64 1.58 2.30 -19.79
N VAL A 65 2.25 2.10 -18.65
CA VAL A 65 2.30 3.11 -17.59
C VAL A 65 2.88 4.41 -18.10
N LEU A 66 4.00 4.35 -18.86
CA LEU A 66 4.68 5.52 -19.38
C LEU A 66 3.87 6.25 -20.47
N GLU A 67 3.18 5.51 -21.33
CA GLU A 67 2.28 6.07 -22.34
C GLU A 67 1.14 6.85 -21.67
N GLU A 68 0.52 6.27 -20.64
CA GLU A 68 -0.54 6.94 -19.90
C GLU A 68 -0.02 8.18 -19.15
N ILE A 69 1.15 8.10 -18.50
CA ILE A 69 1.80 9.26 -17.87
C ILE A 69 2.08 10.36 -18.91
N LYS A 70 2.55 9.99 -20.11
CA LYS A 70 2.83 10.95 -21.20
C LYS A 70 1.56 11.67 -21.68
N ALA A 71 0.44 10.96 -21.67
CA ALA A 71 -0.85 11.49 -22.12
C ALA A 71 -1.60 12.30 -21.03
N LEU A 72 -1.04 12.42 -19.82
CA LEU A 72 -1.70 13.17 -18.75
C LEU A 72 -1.69 14.68 -19.05
N PRO A 73 -2.82 15.37 -18.83
CA PRO A 73 -2.83 16.83 -18.80
C PRO A 73 -2.00 17.33 -17.61
N PRO A 74 -1.55 18.61 -17.64
CA PRO A 74 -0.87 19.22 -16.52
C PRO A 74 -1.67 19.05 -15.23
N ALA A 75 -1.09 18.44 -14.21
CA ALA A 75 -1.72 18.22 -12.92
C ALA A 75 -0.71 18.47 -11.81
N GLN A 76 -1.22 18.95 -10.67
CA GLN A 76 -0.38 19.12 -9.48
C GLN A 76 -0.25 17.76 -8.79
N VAL A 77 0.95 17.18 -8.87
CA VAL A 77 1.31 15.89 -8.29
C VAL A 77 2.46 16.09 -7.31
N ASP A 78 2.32 15.58 -6.09
CA ASP A 78 3.36 15.61 -5.07
C ASP A 78 4.17 14.31 -5.08
N PHE A 79 3.51 13.16 -5.28
CA PHE A 79 4.12 11.82 -5.37
C PHE A 79 3.52 11.00 -6.50
N VAL A 80 4.35 10.16 -7.12
CA VAL A 80 3.89 8.99 -7.87
C VAL A 80 3.84 7.80 -6.92
N THR A 81 2.73 7.06 -6.91
CA THR A 81 2.51 6.01 -5.92
C THR A 81 2.17 4.69 -6.61
N PHE A 82 3.05 3.71 -6.48
CA PHE A 82 2.73 2.35 -6.90
C PHE A 82 1.83 1.67 -5.88
N SER A 83 0.58 1.54 -6.24
CA SER A 83 -0.50 0.89 -5.49
C SER A 83 -1.68 0.68 -6.44
N GLY A 84 -2.63 -0.19 -6.11
CA GLY A 84 -3.77 -0.38 -7.02
C GLY A 84 -4.59 -1.60 -6.68
N MET A 85 -4.82 -2.45 -7.66
CA MET A 85 -5.70 -3.61 -7.59
C MET A 85 -5.05 -4.87 -6.98
N GLY A 86 -4.05 -4.69 -6.11
CA GLY A 86 -3.39 -5.80 -5.45
C GLY A 86 -2.09 -5.42 -4.75
N GLU A 87 -1.15 -6.37 -4.73
CA GLU A 87 0.19 -6.19 -4.14
C GLU A 87 1.21 -5.82 -5.22
N PRO A 88 1.78 -4.61 -5.21
CA PRO A 88 2.68 -4.15 -6.28
C PRO A 88 3.95 -5.01 -6.45
N THR A 89 4.44 -5.63 -5.37
CA THR A 89 5.65 -6.46 -5.45
C THR A 89 5.47 -7.77 -6.21
N LEU A 90 4.25 -8.13 -6.57
CA LEU A 90 3.98 -9.22 -7.49
C LEU A 90 4.40 -8.91 -8.94
N ALA A 91 4.47 -7.62 -9.30
CA ALA A 91 4.91 -7.21 -10.63
C ALA A 91 6.45 -7.31 -10.73
N VAL A 92 6.95 -8.13 -11.67
CA VAL A 92 8.41 -8.32 -11.90
C VAL A 92 9.09 -7.06 -12.47
N ASN A 93 8.31 -6.16 -13.05
CA ASN A 93 8.78 -4.89 -13.62
C ASN A 93 8.61 -3.69 -12.66
N LEU A 94 8.38 -3.93 -11.35
CA LEU A 94 8.19 -2.87 -10.36
C LEU A 94 9.41 -1.93 -10.32
N GLY A 95 10.61 -2.47 -10.25
CA GLY A 95 11.84 -1.67 -10.20
C GLY A 95 12.03 -0.78 -11.42
N GLU A 96 11.84 -1.32 -12.62
CA GLU A 96 11.87 -0.55 -13.87
C GLU A 96 10.82 0.58 -13.86
N ALA A 97 9.59 0.25 -13.50
CA ALA A 97 8.49 1.21 -13.48
C ALA A 97 8.74 2.37 -12.49
N ILE A 98 9.35 2.10 -11.32
CA ILE A 98 9.76 3.13 -10.35
C ILE A 98 10.74 4.12 -10.98
N VAL A 99 11.81 3.60 -11.57
CA VAL A 99 12.86 4.45 -12.19
C VAL A 99 12.28 5.29 -13.31
N ARG A 100 11.57 4.67 -14.23
CA ARG A 100 11.01 5.34 -15.40
C ARG A 100 9.93 6.36 -15.06
N ALA A 101 9.07 6.08 -14.09
CA ALA A 101 8.05 7.04 -13.63
C ALA A 101 8.70 8.28 -12.98
N ARG A 102 9.76 8.07 -12.16
CA ARG A 102 10.53 9.16 -11.57
C ARG A 102 11.17 10.06 -12.63
N GLU A 103 11.86 9.46 -13.61
CA GLU A 103 12.49 10.18 -14.72
C GLU A 103 11.47 11.01 -15.50
N ARG A 104 10.30 10.42 -15.76
CA ARG A 104 9.28 11.04 -16.61
C ARG A 104 8.57 12.21 -15.96
N LEU A 105 8.30 12.13 -14.65
CA LEU A 105 7.53 13.14 -13.93
C LEU A 105 8.38 14.07 -13.06
N SER A 106 9.65 13.74 -12.84
CA SER A 106 10.53 14.46 -11.90
C SER A 106 9.87 14.64 -10.53
N ARG A 107 9.23 13.57 -10.04
CA ARG A 107 8.54 13.52 -8.75
C ARG A 107 9.02 12.33 -7.94
N PRO A 108 9.04 12.45 -6.60
CA PRO A 108 9.37 11.31 -5.75
C PRO A 108 8.36 10.19 -5.91
N VAL A 109 8.86 8.96 -5.78
CA VAL A 109 8.09 7.73 -5.95
C VAL A 109 7.89 7.05 -4.61
N ALA A 110 6.65 6.65 -4.33
CA ALA A 110 6.31 5.84 -3.17
C ALA A 110 5.74 4.47 -3.60
N VAL A 111 6.03 3.43 -2.83
CA VAL A 111 5.41 2.12 -2.98
C VAL A 111 4.63 1.76 -1.71
N LEU A 112 3.37 1.34 -1.87
CA LEU A 112 2.56 0.79 -0.78
C LEU A 112 2.53 -0.73 -0.92
N THR A 113 3.17 -1.44 0.00
CA THR A 113 3.25 -2.90 -0.03
C THR A 113 2.67 -3.54 1.24
N ASN A 114 2.12 -4.73 1.10
CA ASN A 114 1.69 -5.55 2.22
C ASN A 114 2.86 -6.31 2.88
N SER A 115 4.08 -6.12 2.40
CA SER A 115 5.34 -6.68 2.91
C SER A 115 5.54 -8.19 2.70
N SER A 116 4.59 -8.87 2.07
CA SER A 116 4.58 -10.35 1.99
C SER A 116 5.77 -10.96 1.27
N LEU A 117 6.35 -10.25 0.30
CA LEU A 117 7.44 -10.75 -0.53
C LEU A 117 8.81 -10.14 -0.16
N MET A 118 8.90 -9.40 0.94
CA MET A 118 10.17 -8.78 1.37
C MET A 118 11.24 -9.77 1.84
N SER A 119 10.91 -11.05 2.05
CA SER A 119 11.91 -12.11 2.25
C SER A 119 12.77 -12.34 1.01
N ASP A 120 12.26 -12.04 -0.20
CA ASP A 120 13.01 -12.10 -1.45
C ASP A 120 13.95 -10.90 -1.61
N ALA A 121 15.23 -11.17 -1.85
CA ALA A 121 16.26 -10.12 -2.01
C ALA A 121 16.05 -9.27 -3.27
N GLY A 122 15.56 -9.86 -4.36
CA GLY A 122 15.22 -9.15 -5.60
C GLY A 122 14.10 -8.15 -5.38
N VAL A 123 13.07 -8.54 -4.63
CA VAL A 123 11.95 -7.65 -4.26
C VAL A 123 12.46 -6.48 -3.39
N ARG A 124 13.33 -6.75 -2.41
CA ARG A 124 13.92 -5.67 -1.61
C ARG A 124 14.76 -4.71 -2.45
N ALA A 125 15.56 -5.25 -3.38
CA ALA A 125 16.35 -4.41 -4.30
C ALA A 125 15.47 -3.51 -5.19
N GLU A 126 14.36 -4.02 -5.71
CA GLU A 126 13.40 -3.21 -6.48
C GLU A 126 12.72 -2.14 -5.62
N LEU A 127 12.26 -2.50 -4.41
CA LEU A 127 11.67 -1.55 -3.47
C LEU A 127 12.64 -0.46 -3.04
N ALA A 128 13.94 -0.77 -2.93
CA ALA A 128 14.98 0.19 -2.58
C ALA A 128 15.18 1.29 -3.62
N LEU A 129 14.65 1.13 -4.83
CA LEU A 129 14.63 2.17 -5.85
C LEU A 129 13.59 3.28 -5.57
N ALA A 130 12.63 3.06 -4.67
CA ALA A 130 11.64 4.07 -4.31
C ALA A 130 12.20 5.09 -3.29
N ASP A 131 11.66 6.31 -3.28
CA ASP A 131 12.03 7.34 -2.31
C ASP A 131 11.36 7.10 -0.95
N VAL A 132 10.16 6.51 -0.99
CA VAL A 132 9.37 6.15 0.20
C VAL A 132 8.78 4.75 0.02
N VAL A 133 9.01 3.87 0.98
CA VAL A 133 8.29 2.60 1.06
C VAL A 133 7.35 2.63 2.27
N ILE A 134 6.06 2.43 2.00
CA ILE A 134 5.03 2.29 3.04
C ILE A 134 4.70 0.81 3.16
N ALA A 135 5.33 0.18 4.15
CA ALA A 135 5.21 -1.25 4.41
C ALA A 135 4.15 -1.51 5.48
N LYS A 136 3.33 -2.54 5.29
CA LYS A 136 2.26 -2.88 6.24
C LYS A 136 2.70 -3.93 7.24
N LEU A 137 2.34 -3.68 8.51
CA LEU A 137 2.43 -4.64 9.60
C LEU A 137 1.27 -4.39 10.58
N ASP A 138 0.20 -5.17 10.48
CA ASP A 138 -1.07 -4.91 11.18
C ASP A 138 -1.23 -5.71 12.48
N VAL A 139 -0.32 -6.63 12.76
CA VAL A 139 -0.46 -7.66 13.79
C VAL A 139 0.87 -7.95 14.48
N PRO A 140 0.86 -8.49 15.71
CA PRO A 140 2.07 -8.82 16.44
C PRO A 140 2.48 -10.30 16.38
N ASP A 141 1.67 -11.16 15.76
CA ASP A 141 1.87 -12.62 15.74
C ASP A 141 1.12 -13.33 14.61
N GLU A 142 1.46 -14.62 14.41
CA GLU A 142 0.91 -15.49 13.36
C GLU A 142 -0.62 -15.66 13.48
N THR A 143 -1.15 -15.78 14.69
CA THR A 143 -2.59 -16.04 14.89
C THR A 143 -3.42 -14.89 14.33
N LEU A 144 -3.11 -13.66 14.71
CA LEU A 144 -3.79 -12.48 14.20
C LEU A 144 -3.45 -12.22 12.72
N PHE A 145 -2.27 -12.62 12.25
CA PHE A 145 -1.89 -12.53 10.85
C PHE A 145 -2.83 -13.37 9.97
N CYS A 146 -3.07 -14.61 10.37
CA CYS A 146 -4.00 -15.49 9.66
C CYS A 146 -5.46 -14.99 9.74
N GLU A 147 -5.87 -14.42 10.87
CA GLU A 147 -7.23 -13.90 11.06
C GLU A 147 -7.49 -12.65 10.21
N ILE A 148 -6.57 -11.67 10.25
CA ILE A 148 -6.78 -10.33 9.71
C ILE A 148 -6.27 -10.19 8.28
N ASN A 149 -5.04 -10.61 8.02
CA ASN A 149 -4.42 -10.44 6.71
C ASN A 149 -4.71 -11.60 5.76
N ARG A 150 -5.04 -12.78 6.28
CA ARG A 150 -5.38 -13.99 5.52
C ARG A 150 -4.37 -14.26 4.40
N PRO A 151 -3.11 -14.53 4.76
CA PRO A 151 -2.05 -14.72 3.77
C PRO A 151 -2.26 -15.99 2.94
N GLN A 152 -1.54 -16.10 1.80
CA GLN A 152 -1.30 -17.39 1.15
C GLN A 152 -0.57 -18.32 2.11
N ALA A 153 -0.89 -19.62 2.05
CA ALA A 153 -0.46 -20.62 3.04
C ALA A 153 1.07 -20.72 3.23
N GLN A 154 1.84 -20.37 2.20
CA GLN A 154 3.31 -20.39 2.25
C GLN A 154 3.93 -19.15 2.91
N ILE A 155 3.14 -18.15 3.28
CA ILE A 155 3.63 -16.91 3.89
C ILE A 155 3.41 -16.98 5.40
N ALA A 156 4.48 -17.11 6.15
CA ALA A 156 4.47 -17.05 7.61
C ALA A 156 4.74 -15.61 8.09
N PHE A 157 4.17 -15.21 9.22
CA PHE A 157 4.38 -13.90 9.84
C PHE A 157 5.87 -13.60 10.08
N GLU A 158 6.62 -14.58 10.59
CA GLU A 158 8.04 -14.39 10.88
C GLU A 158 8.85 -14.16 9.60
N SER A 159 8.49 -14.78 8.47
CA SER A 159 9.12 -14.51 7.18
C SER A 159 8.91 -13.08 6.71
N VAL A 160 7.70 -12.52 6.92
CA VAL A 160 7.40 -11.11 6.63
C VAL A 160 8.24 -10.19 7.53
N LEU A 161 8.29 -10.49 8.81
CA LEU A 161 9.03 -9.70 9.80
C LEU A 161 10.54 -9.71 9.52
N ASP A 162 11.11 -10.87 9.15
CA ASP A 162 12.51 -10.99 8.79
C ASP A 162 12.85 -10.22 7.51
N GLY A 163 11.95 -10.28 6.51
CA GLY A 163 12.06 -9.47 5.30
C GLY A 163 12.07 -7.97 5.58
N LEU A 164 11.21 -7.51 6.50
CA LEU A 164 11.16 -6.11 6.94
C LEU A 164 12.44 -5.68 7.68
N ARG A 165 13.00 -6.55 8.56
CA ARG A 165 14.26 -6.28 9.26
C ARG A 165 15.41 -6.09 8.27
N ARG A 166 15.57 -7.03 7.33
CA ARG A 166 16.59 -6.97 6.28
C ARG A 166 16.41 -5.73 5.41
N PHE A 167 15.17 -5.45 4.99
CA PHE A 167 14.89 -4.26 4.19
C PHE A 167 15.28 -2.98 4.92
N ARG A 168 15.00 -2.86 6.23
CA ARG A 168 15.43 -1.68 7.01
C ARG A 168 16.96 -1.49 7.00
N GLU A 169 17.71 -2.56 7.04
CA GLU A 169 19.18 -2.52 7.00
C GLU A 169 19.73 -2.13 5.62
N GLU A 170 19.05 -2.55 4.56
CA GLU A 170 19.46 -2.34 3.17
C GLU A 170 18.95 -1.02 2.57
N TYR A 171 17.86 -0.44 3.12
CA TYR A 171 17.14 0.67 2.51
C TYR A 171 17.55 2.03 3.08
N PRO A 172 18.22 2.89 2.26
CA PRO A 172 18.62 4.23 2.68
C PRO A 172 17.50 5.25 2.61
N GLY A 173 16.39 4.93 1.92
CA GLY A 173 15.25 5.82 1.77
C GLY A 173 14.33 5.83 3.00
N ARG A 174 13.18 6.50 2.87
CA ARG A 174 12.21 6.65 3.96
C ARG A 174 11.32 5.42 4.08
N LEU A 175 11.46 4.67 5.17
CA LEU A 175 10.60 3.55 5.52
C LEU A 175 9.49 4.00 6.46
N ALA A 176 8.24 3.94 5.99
CA ALA A 176 7.06 4.14 6.83
C ALA A 176 6.40 2.80 7.13
N MET A 177 6.13 2.52 8.40
CA MET A 177 5.34 1.37 8.80
C MET A 177 3.86 1.75 8.92
N GLN A 178 2.99 1.12 8.16
CA GLN A 178 1.55 1.37 8.25
C GLN A 178 0.85 0.25 9.00
N VAL A 179 0.05 0.64 9.99
CA VAL A 179 -0.84 -0.27 10.72
C VAL A 179 -2.29 0.08 10.44
N MET A 180 -3.06 -0.90 9.96
CA MET A 180 -4.51 -0.77 9.80
C MET A 180 -5.19 -1.32 11.06
N PHE A 181 -5.67 -0.43 11.93
CA PHE A 181 -6.41 -0.82 13.11
C PHE A 181 -7.89 -1.04 12.82
N CYS A 182 -8.39 -2.16 13.31
CA CYS A 182 -9.77 -2.57 13.30
C CYS A 182 -10.15 -3.17 14.67
N ARG A 183 -11.40 -3.62 14.80
CA ARG A 183 -11.89 -4.20 16.06
C ARG A 183 -11.05 -5.37 16.55
N GLN A 184 -10.54 -6.19 15.62
CA GLN A 184 -9.82 -7.43 15.92
C GLN A 184 -8.44 -7.19 16.53
N ASN A 185 -7.71 -6.14 16.10
CA ASN A 185 -6.33 -5.89 16.56
C ASN A 185 -6.20 -4.69 17.52
N ARG A 186 -7.25 -3.92 17.79
CA ARG A 186 -7.16 -2.69 18.59
C ARG A 186 -6.58 -2.90 19.99
N ASN A 187 -6.87 -4.06 20.61
CA ASN A 187 -6.39 -4.39 21.95
C ASN A 187 -4.92 -4.91 21.96
N HIS A 188 -4.30 -5.05 20.79
CA HIS A 188 -2.93 -5.52 20.63
C HIS A 188 -1.95 -4.37 20.27
N ALA A 189 -2.40 -3.13 20.39
CA ALA A 189 -1.63 -1.95 19.98
C ALA A 189 -0.21 -1.90 20.61
N ALA A 190 -0.08 -2.17 21.90
CA ALA A 190 1.21 -2.17 22.60
C ALA A 190 2.17 -3.26 22.08
N ARG A 191 1.65 -4.46 21.77
CA ARG A 191 2.45 -5.54 21.17
C ARG A 191 2.90 -5.19 19.76
N ILE A 192 2.01 -4.63 18.94
CA ILE A 192 2.31 -4.17 17.58
C ILE A 192 3.36 -3.05 17.64
N ALA A 193 3.21 -2.08 18.56
CA ALA A 193 4.18 -1.00 18.76
C ALA A 193 5.56 -1.55 19.11
N GLY A 194 5.65 -2.55 19.99
CA GLY A 194 6.92 -3.21 20.34
C GLY A 194 7.61 -3.86 19.14
N VAL A 195 6.86 -4.57 18.30
CA VAL A 195 7.39 -5.18 17.07
C VAL A 195 7.90 -4.09 16.11
N ILE A 196 7.10 -3.04 15.89
CA ILE A 196 7.45 -1.94 14.97
C ILE A 196 8.65 -1.13 15.48
N ALA A 197 8.77 -0.93 16.80
CA ALA A 197 9.92 -0.24 17.38
C ALA A 197 11.25 -0.94 17.03
N GLY A 198 11.26 -2.28 17.02
CA GLY A 198 12.41 -3.07 16.60
C GLY A 198 12.83 -2.88 15.15
N LEU A 199 11.91 -2.43 14.29
CA LEU A 199 12.17 -2.14 12.87
C LEU A 199 12.75 -0.73 12.65
N ARG A 200 12.74 0.14 13.65
CA ARG A 200 13.27 1.53 13.59
C ARG A 200 12.79 2.30 12.34
N PRO A 201 11.48 2.41 12.10
CA PRO A 201 10.96 3.13 10.95
C PRO A 201 11.16 4.65 11.08
N ASP A 202 11.17 5.33 9.93
CA ASP A 202 11.22 6.79 9.87
C ASP A 202 9.84 7.42 10.17
N GLU A 203 8.76 6.65 10.03
CA GLU A 203 7.39 7.06 10.34
C GLU A 203 6.52 5.84 10.66
N VAL A 204 5.57 6.01 11.58
CA VAL A 204 4.52 5.02 11.87
C VAL A 204 3.16 5.64 11.55
N GLN A 205 2.43 5.02 10.64
CA GLN A 205 1.14 5.48 10.13
C GLN A 205 0.00 4.68 10.73
N LEU A 206 -0.71 5.26 11.69
CA LEU A 206 -1.87 4.63 12.33
C LEU A 206 -3.13 4.93 11.51
N ASN A 207 -3.70 3.91 10.92
CA ASN A 207 -4.86 4.00 10.04
C ASN A 207 -6.02 3.13 10.53
N THR A 208 -7.21 3.38 10.01
CA THR A 208 -8.41 2.56 10.17
C THR A 208 -9.19 2.58 8.84
N PRO A 209 -10.04 1.59 8.51
CA PRO A 209 -10.69 1.50 7.20
C PRO A 209 -11.78 2.57 7.02
N LEU A 210 -11.36 3.81 6.70
CA LEU A 210 -12.28 4.94 6.48
C LEU A 210 -13.05 4.87 5.16
N ARG A 211 -12.62 4.03 4.22
CA ARG A 211 -13.34 3.80 2.96
C ARG A 211 -14.25 2.59 3.10
N PRO A 212 -15.29 2.49 2.25
CA PRO A 212 -16.15 1.32 2.26
C PRO A 212 -15.35 0.02 2.25
N SER A 213 -15.58 -0.81 3.25
CA SER A 213 -14.93 -2.11 3.43
C SER A 213 -15.82 -3.01 4.27
N PRO A 214 -15.61 -4.34 4.27
CA PRO A 214 -16.36 -5.25 5.13
C PRO A 214 -16.15 -5.00 6.64
N THR A 215 -15.06 -4.32 7.00
CA THR A 215 -14.72 -4.01 8.39
C THR A 215 -14.95 -2.52 8.66
N PRO A 216 -15.78 -2.15 9.65
CA PRO A 216 -16.03 -0.75 9.99
C PRO A 216 -14.79 -0.08 10.60
N PRO A 217 -14.64 1.26 10.43
CA PRO A 217 -13.56 2.02 11.04
C PRO A 217 -13.71 2.11 12.56
N LEU A 218 -12.58 2.25 13.23
CA LEU A 218 -12.55 2.71 14.63
C LEU A 218 -12.82 4.21 14.67
N ARG A 219 -13.58 4.66 15.67
CA ARG A 219 -13.84 6.09 15.87
C ARG A 219 -12.60 6.81 16.41
N PRO A 220 -12.48 8.14 16.27
CA PRO A 220 -11.33 8.90 16.79
C PRO A 220 -11.00 8.59 18.26
N LYS A 221 -12.02 8.51 19.14
CA LYS A 221 -11.85 8.18 20.54
C LYS A 221 -11.31 6.76 20.81
N GLU A 222 -11.51 5.83 19.89
CA GLU A 222 -10.99 4.46 19.97
C GLU A 222 -9.54 4.39 19.47
N MET A 223 -9.14 5.33 18.61
CA MET A 223 -7.76 5.45 18.13
C MET A 223 -6.82 6.14 19.12
N MET A 224 -7.34 6.92 20.07
CA MET A 224 -6.50 7.63 21.06
C MET A 224 -5.64 6.68 21.92
N PRO A 225 -6.21 5.66 22.62
CA PRO A 225 -5.39 4.73 23.39
C PRO A 225 -4.44 3.90 22.51
N ILE A 226 -4.82 3.64 21.26
CA ILE A 226 -3.92 2.98 20.29
C ILE A 226 -2.71 3.87 20.03
N ARG A 227 -2.93 5.16 19.73
CA ARG A 227 -1.85 6.13 19.52
C ARG A 227 -0.92 6.25 20.74
N ASP A 228 -1.49 6.23 21.95
CA ASP A 228 -0.72 6.29 23.18
C ASP A 228 0.22 5.08 23.35
N ALA A 229 -0.18 3.92 22.87
CA ALA A 229 0.66 2.72 22.89
C ALA A 229 1.90 2.83 21.99
N PHE A 230 1.90 3.75 21.00
CA PHE A 230 3.04 4.06 20.12
C PHE A 230 3.86 5.25 20.58
N ARG A 231 3.70 5.70 21.84
CA ARG A 231 4.47 6.83 22.39
C ARG A 231 5.97 6.57 22.29
N GLY A 232 6.72 7.57 21.80
CA GLY A 232 8.17 7.45 21.55
C GLY A 232 8.52 7.05 20.12
N LEU A 233 7.55 6.69 19.29
CA LEU A 233 7.74 6.48 17.86
C LEU A 233 7.28 7.70 17.04
N PRO A 234 7.79 7.92 15.82
CA PRO A 234 7.38 9.01 14.94
C PRO A 234 6.00 8.75 14.30
N VAL A 235 4.95 8.94 15.08
CA VAL A 235 3.58 8.58 14.74
C VAL A 235 2.81 9.67 14.02
N VAL A 236 2.08 9.27 12.97
CA VAL A 236 1.03 10.07 12.33
C VAL A 236 -0.27 9.24 12.31
N SER A 237 -1.35 9.79 12.85
CA SER A 237 -2.68 9.18 12.81
C SER A 237 -3.51 9.74 11.66
N VAL A 238 -4.32 8.89 11.03
CA VAL A 238 -5.21 9.30 9.93
C VAL A 238 -6.20 10.41 10.33
N TYR A 239 -6.55 10.49 11.62
CA TYR A 239 -7.45 11.53 12.12
C TYR A 239 -6.76 12.85 12.46
N GLU A 240 -5.45 12.85 12.65
CA GLU A 240 -4.63 14.03 13.00
C GLU A 240 -3.91 14.58 11.78
N ALA A 241 -3.79 13.79 10.73
CA ALA A 241 -3.05 14.17 9.53
C ALA A 241 -3.72 15.32 8.77
N ARG A 242 -2.90 16.15 8.13
CA ARG A 242 -3.37 17.26 7.30
C ARG A 242 -4.24 16.73 6.15
N LYS A 243 -5.43 17.31 6.02
CA LYS A 243 -6.29 17.04 4.86
C LYS A 243 -5.75 17.77 3.63
N VAL A 244 -5.66 17.05 2.54
CA VAL A 244 -5.26 17.56 1.22
C VAL A 244 -6.44 17.45 0.28
N THR A 245 -6.57 18.38 -0.63
CA THR A 245 -7.54 18.33 -1.73
C THR A 245 -6.83 17.99 -3.03
N ALA A 246 -7.45 17.18 -3.86
CA ALA A 246 -7.00 16.87 -5.20
C ALA A 246 -8.21 16.64 -6.09
N GLN A 247 -8.12 17.04 -7.36
CA GLN A 247 -9.09 16.69 -8.38
C GLN A 247 -8.54 15.54 -9.22
N PRO A 248 -9.22 14.39 -9.27
CA PRO A 248 -8.77 13.28 -10.09
C PRO A 248 -8.99 13.60 -11.57
N LEU A 249 -8.03 13.18 -12.40
CA LEU A 249 -8.10 13.30 -13.87
C LEU A 249 -9.23 12.44 -14.46
N ASP A 250 -9.51 11.31 -13.82
CA ASP A 250 -10.63 10.44 -14.12
C ASP A 250 -11.24 9.97 -12.80
N ALA A 251 -12.47 10.40 -12.54
CA ALA A 251 -13.18 10.11 -11.30
C ALA A 251 -13.58 8.63 -11.21
N ALA A 252 -13.97 8.00 -12.32
CA ALA A 252 -14.43 6.62 -12.35
C ALA A 252 -13.26 5.64 -12.11
N GLU A 253 -12.14 5.83 -12.82
CA GLU A 253 -10.93 5.03 -12.63
C GLU A 253 -10.33 5.21 -11.22
N THR A 254 -10.41 6.42 -10.68
CA THR A 254 -9.98 6.70 -9.31
C THR A 254 -10.88 6.02 -8.28
N ALA A 255 -12.20 6.11 -8.43
CA ALA A 255 -13.17 5.50 -7.53
C ALA A 255 -13.07 3.96 -7.54
N ALA A 256 -12.76 3.35 -8.68
CA ALA A 256 -12.58 1.90 -8.79
C ALA A 256 -11.43 1.36 -7.89
N ARG A 257 -10.38 2.17 -7.68
CA ARG A 257 -9.24 1.81 -6.81
C ARG A 257 -9.32 2.46 -5.43
N ARG A 258 -10.10 3.49 -5.30
CA ARG A 258 -10.29 4.29 -4.08
C ARG A 258 -11.77 4.60 -3.90
N PRO A 259 -12.61 3.60 -3.59
CA PRO A 259 -14.03 3.81 -3.35
C PRO A 259 -14.23 4.82 -2.21
N GLN A 260 -15.24 5.69 -2.37
CA GLN A 260 -15.60 6.73 -1.41
C GLN A 260 -16.86 6.35 -0.63
#